data_68a6708adf7a70e84936f4ee942533e6
#
_entry.id   68a6708adf7a70e84936f4ee942533e6
#
_cell.length_a   1.000
_cell.length_b   1.000
_cell.length_c   1.000
_cell.angle_alpha   90.00
_cell.angle_beta   90.00
_cell.angle_gamma   90.00
#
_symmetry.space_group_name_H-M   'P 1'
#
loop_
_entity.id
_entity.type
_entity.pdbx_description
1 polymer ?
#
loop_
_entity_poly.entity_id
_entity_poly.type
_entity_poly.pdbx_seq_one_letter_code
_entity_poly.pdbx_strand_id
1 'polypeptide(L)'
;MEYKMCVPCLLGLEAPIADELKRLNMANVANENGRVYFTGDEADIARANINLRVGERVLIEMGTFHASTFEELFQGVKAIHWENIIPRDGAFPVKGYSLNSALFSVSDCQKIIKKAIVERLHSVYGIEWFSESAETYQVQFSIMKDMVSVCIDTSGSGLHKRGYRPAHNAAPLKETMAAAMVKLSRYRGRDDFADPFCGSGTIPIEAALIARNIAPGLNRRFAAMEWRGIPNRVWGDAREEARAKEFHGNYNIIGTDIDPKAIEIARENAQRAGVADVVRFEVADAAAFARETARGVIVTNPPYGERIMEKEQAEALYRAFGAAYSETQNWQLYLLSSHTEFERCFGKTADKKRKLYNGMIKCDLFMYFK
;
A
#
# COMPACT_ATOMS: atom_id res chain seq x y z
N MET A 1 -6.46 11.43 22.96
CA MET A 1 -7.17 10.14 23.29
C MET A 1 -6.30 9.00 22.78
N GLU A 2 -6.27 7.82 23.45
CA GLU A 2 -5.57 6.67 22.90
C GLU A 2 -6.49 5.89 21.96
N TYR A 3 -6.02 5.60 20.77
CA TYR A 3 -6.76 4.86 19.74
C TYR A 3 -6.07 3.50 19.49
N LYS A 4 -6.86 2.45 19.30
CA LYS A 4 -6.39 1.22 18.69
C LYS A 4 -6.53 1.37 17.16
N MET A 5 -5.43 1.25 16.46
CA MET A 5 -5.37 1.46 15.02
C MET A 5 -5.01 0.16 14.28
N CYS A 6 -5.48 0.06 13.05
CA CYS A 6 -5.28 -1.08 12.18
C CYS A 6 -4.83 -0.62 10.79
N VAL A 7 -3.82 -1.29 10.25
CA VAL A 7 -3.33 -1.09 8.88
C VAL A 7 -3.61 -2.36 8.08
N PRO A 8 -4.65 -2.38 7.23
CA PRO A 8 -4.89 -3.52 6.34
C PRO A 8 -3.81 -3.60 5.27
N CYS A 9 -3.46 -4.83 4.91
CA CYS A 9 -2.46 -5.12 3.89
C CYS A 9 -2.77 -6.41 3.12
N LEU A 10 -2.06 -6.62 2.04
CA LEU A 10 -2.04 -7.91 1.37
C LEU A 10 -1.30 -8.93 2.23
N LEU A 11 -1.79 -10.18 2.21
CA LEU A 11 -1.16 -11.30 2.93
C LEU A 11 0.32 -11.42 2.58
N GLY A 12 1.15 -11.56 3.62
CA GLY A 12 2.60 -11.64 3.49
C GLY A 12 3.32 -10.29 3.55
N LEU A 13 2.62 -9.16 3.70
CA LEU A 13 3.20 -7.83 3.86
C LEU A 13 3.10 -7.28 5.30
N GLU A 14 2.62 -8.07 6.26
CA GLU A 14 2.47 -7.68 7.65
C GLU A 14 3.82 -7.29 8.29
N ALA A 15 4.85 -8.11 8.09
CA ALA A 15 6.17 -7.87 8.68
C ALA A 15 6.84 -6.56 8.19
N PRO A 16 6.85 -6.22 6.88
CA PRO A 16 7.28 -4.91 6.41
C PRO A 16 6.56 -3.73 7.03
N ILE A 17 5.23 -3.82 7.23
CA ILE A 17 4.44 -2.75 7.85
C ILE A 17 4.76 -2.63 9.35
N ALA A 18 4.85 -3.76 10.06
CA ALA A 18 5.23 -3.74 11.46
C ALA A 18 6.63 -3.13 11.68
N ASP A 19 7.58 -3.39 10.77
CA ASP A 19 8.90 -2.73 10.80
C ASP A 19 8.77 -1.21 10.59
N GLU A 20 7.90 -0.75 9.68
CA GLU A 20 7.63 0.68 9.49
C GLU A 20 7.06 1.32 10.77
N LEU A 21 6.03 0.72 11.36
CA LEU A 21 5.40 1.23 12.58
C LEU A 21 6.36 1.26 13.77
N LYS A 22 7.19 0.21 13.94
CA LYS A 22 8.23 0.18 14.98
C LYS A 22 9.27 1.28 14.79
N ARG A 23 9.69 1.58 13.55
CA ARG A 23 10.63 2.69 13.25
C ARG A 23 10.01 4.07 13.48
N LEU A 24 8.69 4.16 13.45
CA LEU A 24 7.94 5.35 13.83
C LEU A 24 7.71 5.43 15.35
N ASN A 25 8.23 4.47 16.13
CA ASN A 25 8.03 4.32 17.57
C ASN A 25 6.56 4.19 17.98
N MET A 26 5.74 3.53 17.15
CA MET A 26 4.36 3.24 17.49
C MET A 26 4.29 2.16 18.58
N ALA A 27 3.36 2.34 19.52
CA ALA A 27 3.18 1.43 20.64
C ALA A 27 2.36 0.19 20.24
N ASN A 28 2.56 -0.92 20.97
CA ASN A 28 1.77 -2.15 20.88
C ASN A 28 1.61 -2.73 19.46
N VAL A 29 2.68 -2.68 18.65
CA VAL A 29 2.65 -3.19 17.27
C VAL A 29 2.49 -4.70 17.26
N ALA A 30 1.37 -5.21 16.70
CA ALA A 30 1.01 -6.61 16.61
C ALA A 30 0.59 -6.99 15.18
N ASN A 31 1.03 -8.16 14.71
CA ASN A 31 0.68 -8.67 13.39
C ASN A 31 -0.48 -9.67 13.51
N GLU A 32 -1.46 -9.51 12.62
CA GLU A 32 -2.47 -10.50 12.32
C GLU A 32 -2.52 -10.75 10.81
N ASN A 33 -3.18 -11.84 10.37
CA ASN A 33 -3.29 -12.15 8.95
C ASN A 33 -3.99 -11.02 8.18
N GLY A 34 -3.26 -10.38 7.28
CA GLY A 34 -3.76 -9.28 6.44
C GLY A 34 -3.90 -7.94 7.16
N ARG A 35 -3.38 -7.80 8.39
CA ARG A 35 -3.47 -6.56 9.17
C ARG A 35 -2.29 -6.41 10.13
N VAL A 36 -1.99 -5.16 10.46
CA VAL A 36 -1.06 -4.82 11.55
C VAL A 36 -1.75 -3.82 12.47
N TYR A 37 -1.76 -4.12 13.75
CA TYR A 37 -2.34 -3.27 14.79
C TYR A 37 -1.26 -2.46 15.50
N PHE A 38 -1.63 -1.31 16.01
CA PHE A 38 -0.82 -0.48 16.90
C PHE A 38 -1.72 0.43 17.73
N THR A 39 -1.20 1.02 18.81
CA THR A 39 -1.91 2.05 19.57
C THR A 39 -1.16 3.38 19.52
N GLY A 40 -1.89 4.47 19.68
CA GLY A 40 -1.35 5.82 19.67
C GLY A 40 -2.42 6.89 19.75
N ASP A 41 -2.01 8.14 19.63
CA ASP A 41 -2.87 9.32 19.70
C ASP A 41 -3.12 9.96 18.31
N GLU A 42 -3.66 11.18 18.30
CA GLU A 42 -3.93 11.94 17.08
C GLU A 42 -2.66 12.25 16.26
N ALA A 43 -1.53 12.45 16.94
CA ALA A 43 -0.25 12.69 16.27
C ALA A 43 0.25 11.40 15.60
N ASP A 44 0.03 10.24 16.20
CA ASP A 44 0.38 8.95 15.62
C ASP A 44 -0.49 8.59 14.41
N ILE A 45 -1.78 8.98 14.40
CA ILE A 45 -2.63 8.89 13.20
C ILE A 45 -2.00 9.68 12.05
N ALA A 46 -1.58 10.91 12.30
CA ALA A 46 -0.94 11.74 11.28
C ALA A 46 0.39 11.17 10.81
N ARG A 47 1.27 10.76 11.74
CA ARG A 47 2.58 10.17 11.46
C ARG A 47 2.46 8.87 10.66
N ALA A 48 1.52 7.98 11.01
CA ALA A 48 1.28 6.73 10.29
C ALA A 48 0.80 6.99 8.85
N ASN A 49 -0.20 7.86 8.65
CA ASN A 49 -0.71 8.20 7.32
C ASN A 49 0.36 8.82 6.40
N ILE A 50 1.22 9.68 6.94
CA ILE A 50 2.27 10.36 6.18
C ILE A 50 3.41 9.41 5.81
N ASN A 51 3.82 8.52 6.72
CA ASN A 51 5.06 7.78 6.58
C ASN A 51 4.91 6.34 6.06
N LEU A 52 3.74 5.69 6.21
CA LEU A 52 3.55 4.31 5.77
C LEU A 52 3.68 4.16 4.25
N ARG A 53 4.58 3.26 3.82
CA ARG A 53 4.87 2.98 2.41
C ARG A 53 4.10 1.78 1.90
N VAL A 54 3.96 0.74 2.73
CA VAL A 54 3.41 -0.56 2.35
C VAL A 54 1.94 -0.72 2.72
N GLY A 55 1.49 -0.06 3.80
CA GLY A 55 0.11 -0.10 4.27
C GLY A 55 -0.89 0.47 3.26
N GLU A 56 -2.09 -0.11 3.21
CA GLU A 56 -3.15 0.35 2.30
C GLU A 56 -3.94 1.53 2.86
N ARG A 57 -4.14 1.57 4.19
CA ARG A 57 -4.87 2.60 4.94
C ARG A 57 -4.43 2.58 6.41
N VAL A 58 -4.77 3.65 7.12
CA VAL A 58 -4.75 3.70 8.59
C VAL A 58 -6.19 3.82 9.06
N LEU A 59 -6.66 2.84 9.82
CA LEU A 59 -8.03 2.75 10.32
C LEU A 59 -8.02 2.82 11.84
N ILE A 60 -9.00 3.50 12.45
CA ILE A 60 -9.27 3.40 13.89
C ILE A 60 -10.22 2.21 14.10
N GLU A 61 -9.81 1.21 14.91
CA GLU A 61 -10.67 0.09 15.26
C GLU A 61 -11.70 0.53 16.29
N MET A 62 -12.98 0.43 15.95
CA MET A 62 -14.10 0.75 16.82
C MET A 62 -14.58 -0.44 17.63
N GLY A 63 -14.51 -1.64 17.06
CA GLY A 63 -14.90 -2.87 17.73
C GLY A 63 -14.69 -4.11 16.87
N THR A 64 -14.52 -5.24 17.56
CA THR A 64 -14.43 -6.57 16.97
C THR A 64 -15.29 -7.53 17.79
N PHE A 65 -16.18 -8.28 17.14
CA PHE A 65 -17.10 -9.21 17.78
C PHE A 65 -17.55 -10.29 16.79
N HIS A 66 -18.14 -11.39 17.31
CA HIS A 66 -18.73 -12.44 16.48
C HIS A 66 -20.16 -12.08 16.12
N ALA A 67 -20.56 -12.33 14.85
CA ALA A 67 -21.97 -12.25 14.42
C ALA A 67 -22.21 -13.18 13.23
N SER A 68 -23.16 -14.10 13.38
CA SER A 68 -23.66 -15.01 12.35
C SER A 68 -25.07 -14.64 11.89
N THR A 69 -25.75 -13.74 12.60
CA THR A 69 -27.08 -13.22 12.29
C THR A 69 -27.09 -11.70 12.20
N PHE A 70 -28.08 -11.16 11.48
CA PHE A 70 -28.24 -9.69 11.38
C PHE A 70 -28.56 -9.03 12.73
N GLU A 71 -29.24 -9.76 13.62
CA GLU A 71 -29.51 -9.25 14.99
C GLU A 71 -28.20 -9.13 15.80
N GLU A 72 -27.36 -10.16 15.78
CA GLU A 72 -26.05 -10.11 16.45
C GLU A 72 -25.17 -8.98 15.87
N LEU A 73 -25.17 -8.82 14.53
CA LEU A 73 -24.46 -7.71 13.87
C LEU A 73 -24.99 -6.36 14.35
N PHE A 74 -26.32 -6.20 14.39
CA PHE A 74 -26.96 -4.97 14.82
C PHE A 74 -26.60 -4.61 16.28
N GLN A 75 -26.76 -5.56 17.20
CA GLN A 75 -26.49 -5.34 18.62
C GLN A 75 -25.01 -5.08 18.89
N GLY A 76 -24.11 -5.84 18.23
CA GLY A 76 -22.67 -5.62 18.33
C GLY A 76 -22.23 -4.24 17.87
N VAL A 77 -22.77 -3.75 16.75
CA VAL A 77 -22.47 -2.40 16.25
C VAL A 77 -23.10 -1.31 17.11
N LYS A 78 -24.33 -1.50 17.61
CA LYS A 78 -25.03 -0.55 18.47
C LYS A 78 -24.33 -0.37 19.82
N ALA A 79 -23.66 -1.41 20.33
CA ALA A 79 -22.91 -1.35 21.58
C ALA A 79 -21.64 -0.48 21.50
N ILE A 80 -21.14 -0.17 20.30
CA ILE A 80 -19.94 0.65 20.09
C ILE A 80 -20.24 2.13 20.40
N HIS A 81 -19.29 2.80 21.06
CA HIS A 81 -19.36 4.21 21.42
C HIS A 81 -18.97 5.14 20.23
N TRP A 82 -19.84 5.21 19.22
CA TRP A 82 -19.62 6.00 17.99
C TRP A 82 -19.49 7.50 18.25
N GLU A 83 -20.17 8.00 19.28
CA GLU A 83 -20.15 9.40 19.73
C GLU A 83 -18.77 9.90 20.15
N ASN A 84 -17.83 9.00 20.44
CA ASN A 84 -16.46 9.37 20.79
C ASN A 84 -15.68 9.92 19.57
N ILE A 85 -16.14 9.60 18.34
CA ILE A 85 -15.44 9.99 17.11
C ILE A 85 -16.38 10.72 16.16
N ILE A 86 -17.63 10.25 15.98
CA ILE A 86 -18.60 10.84 15.03
C ILE A 86 -19.39 11.94 15.73
N PRO A 87 -19.23 13.21 15.33
CA PRO A 87 -20.02 14.31 15.89
C PRO A 87 -21.46 14.26 15.37
N ARG A 88 -22.32 15.09 15.98
CA ARG A 88 -23.77 15.15 15.74
C ARG A 88 -24.16 15.36 14.26
N ASP A 89 -23.36 16.09 13.51
CA ASP A 89 -23.57 16.47 12.10
C ASP A 89 -22.62 15.76 11.13
N GLY A 90 -21.75 14.86 11.62
CA GLY A 90 -20.79 14.11 10.83
C GLY A 90 -21.46 13.12 9.86
N ALA A 91 -20.92 13.00 8.64
CA ALA A 91 -21.35 12.02 7.68
C ALA A 91 -20.62 10.68 7.93
N PHE A 92 -21.37 9.57 7.98
CA PHE A 92 -20.79 8.24 8.25
C PHE A 92 -21.26 7.19 7.24
N PRO A 93 -20.82 7.29 5.97
CA PRO A 93 -21.09 6.25 5.00
C PRO A 93 -20.43 4.93 5.39
N VAL A 94 -21.10 3.79 5.11
CA VAL A 94 -20.63 2.45 5.48
C VAL A 94 -20.19 1.70 4.23
N LYS A 95 -18.98 1.14 4.24
CA LYS A 95 -18.44 0.26 3.20
C LYS A 95 -17.77 -0.94 3.84
N GLY A 96 -17.67 -2.04 3.11
CA GLY A 96 -16.97 -3.21 3.62
C GLY A 96 -17.12 -4.43 2.75
N TYR A 97 -16.76 -5.58 3.30
CA TYR A 97 -16.85 -6.87 2.63
C TYR A 97 -17.14 -7.99 3.62
N SER A 98 -17.64 -9.11 3.10
CA SER A 98 -17.83 -10.35 3.85
C SER A 98 -17.22 -11.51 3.06
N LEU A 99 -16.46 -12.36 3.76
CA LEU A 99 -15.80 -13.53 3.19
C LEU A 99 -15.96 -14.73 4.12
N ASN A 100 -16.38 -15.87 3.55
CA ASN A 100 -16.53 -17.14 4.27
C ASN A 100 -17.34 -17.00 5.57
N SER A 101 -18.47 -16.31 5.52
CA SER A 101 -19.30 -15.95 6.67
C SER A 101 -20.77 -16.20 6.36
N ALA A 102 -21.58 -16.45 7.40
CA ALA A 102 -23.02 -16.60 7.28
C ALA A 102 -23.68 -15.32 6.74
N LEU A 103 -23.19 -14.15 7.16
CA LEU A 103 -23.63 -12.84 6.66
C LEU A 103 -22.90 -12.48 5.36
N PHE A 104 -23.32 -13.06 4.24
CA PHE A 104 -22.66 -12.88 2.93
C PHE A 104 -23.15 -11.68 2.11
N SER A 105 -24.38 -11.18 2.39
CA SER A 105 -24.94 -10.01 1.67
C SER A 105 -24.32 -8.73 2.18
N VAL A 106 -23.31 -8.21 1.46
CA VAL A 106 -22.60 -6.96 1.80
C VAL A 106 -23.55 -5.77 1.90
N SER A 107 -24.53 -5.66 0.96
CA SER A 107 -25.49 -4.55 0.95
C SER A 107 -26.42 -4.55 2.17
N ASP A 108 -26.83 -5.73 2.64
CA ASP A 108 -27.69 -5.81 3.82
C ASP A 108 -26.89 -5.59 5.10
N CYS A 109 -25.66 -6.11 5.19
CA CYS A 109 -24.75 -5.76 6.28
C CYS A 109 -24.52 -4.24 6.37
N GLN A 110 -24.32 -3.55 5.24
CA GLN A 110 -24.18 -2.08 5.21
C GLN A 110 -25.40 -1.37 5.80
N LYS A 111 -26.61 -1.78 5.41
CA LYS A 111 -27.86 -1.20 5.92
C LYS A 111 -28.04 -1.43 7.43
N ILE A 112 -27.77 -2.66 7.89
CA ILE A 112 -27.87 -3.04 9.31
C ILE A 112 -26.85 -2.24 10.15
N ILE A 113 -25.60 -2.18 9.71
CA ILE A 113 -24.54 -1.41 10.39
C ILE A 113 -24.92 0.07 10.44
N LYS A 114 -25.36 0.67 9.32
CA LYS A 114 -25.79 2.06 9.29
C LYS A 114 -26.94 2.31 10.27
N LYS A 115 -27.96 1.44 10.27
CA LYS A 115 -29.11 1.55 11.20
C LYS A 115 -28.65 1.47 12.66
N ALA A 116 -27.77 0.54 13.02
CA ALA A 116 -27.27 0.38 14.37
C ALA A 116 -26.50 1.61 14.86
N ILE A 117 -25.67 2.22 14.00
CA ILE A 117 -24.96 3.48 14.30
C ILE A 117 -25.96 4.61 14.53
N VAL A 118 -26.97 4.75 13.66
CA VAL A 118 -28.01 5.78 13.78
C VAL A 118 -28.75 5.62 15.13
N GLU A 119 -29.16 4.41 15.50
CA GLU A 119 -29.85 4.18 16.78
C GLU A 119 -28.96 4.46 18.00
N ARG A 120 -27.66 4.13 17.95
CA ARG A 120 -26.72 4.50 19.00
C ARG A 120 -26.59 6.00 19.13
N LEU A 121 -26.30 6.70 18.04
CA LEU A 121 -26.12 8.15 18.03
C LEU A 121 -27.42 8.89 18.38
N HIS A 122 -28.60 8.37 17.97
CA HIS A 122 -29.89 8.88 18.39
C HIS A 122 -30.05 8.84 19.92
N SER A 123 -29.71 7.70 20.53
CA SER A 123 -29.81 7.53 22.00
C SER A 123 -28.90 8.50 22.77
N VAL A 124 -27.79 8.94 22.20
CA VAL A 124 -26.82 9.84 22.84
C VAL A 124 -27.12 11.32 22.55
N TYR A 125 -27.42 11.65 21.28
CA TYR A 125 -27.59 13.04 20.84
C TYR A 125 -29.04 13.55 20.92
N GLY A 126 -30.01 12.66 21.09
CA GLY A 126 -31.44 13.01 21.15
C GLY A 126 -31.98 13.63 19.85
N ILE A 127 -31.42 13.25 18.70
CA ILE A 127 -31.83 13.73 17.38
C ILE A 127 -32.38 12.59 16.52
N GLU A 128 -33.49 12.84 15.84
CA GLU A 128 -34.14 11.83 14.98
C GLU A 128 -33.56 11.78 13.57
N TRP A 129 -33.00 12.89 13.10
CA TRP A 129 -32.47 13.05 11.75
C TRP A 129 -31.03 13.55 11.76
N PHE A 130 -30.13 12.77 11.14
CA PHE A 130 -28.73 13.14 10.95
C PHE A 130 -28.56 13.80 9.60
N SER A 131 -28.16 15.08 9.58
CA SER A 131 -27.99 15.87 8.35
C SER A 131 -26.81 15.37 7.48
N GLU A 132 -25.84 14.70 8.09
CA GLU A 132 -24.60 14.25 7.44
C GLU A 132 -23.96 15.34 6.56
N SER A 133 -23.99 16.58 7.04
CA SER A 133 -23.59 17.78 6.29
C SER A 133 -22.17 18.26 6.58
N ALA A 134 -21.54 17.69 7.60
CA ALA A 134 -20.17 18.00 8.01
C ALA A 134 -19.15 17.00 7.48
N GLU A 135 -18.05 16.81 8.20
CA GLU A 135 -16.92 15.98 7.81
C GLU A 135 -17.31 14.50 7.68
N THR A 136 -16.62 13.80 6.79
CA THR A 136 -16.89 12.39 6.54
C THR A 136 -16.04 11.47 7.43
N TYR A 137 -16.72 10.61 8.17
CA TYR A 137 -16.18 9.52 9.01
C TYR A 137 -16.51 8.20 8.35
N GLN A 138 -15.77 7.82 7.31
CA GLN A 138 -16.03 6.60 6.54
C GLN A 138 -15.92 5.36 7.41
N VAL A 139 -17.04 4.70 7.70
CA VAL A 139 -17.06 3.43 8.41
C VAL A 139 -16.66 2.30 7.44
N GLN A 140 -15.70 1.49 7.84
CA GLN A 140 -15.29 0.29 7.13
C GLN A 140 -15.55 -0.95 7.98
N PHE A 141 -16.23 -1.94 7.42
CA PHE A 141 -16.40 -3.24 8.09
C PHE A 141 -15.78 -4.37 7.28
N SER A 142 -15.39 -5.41 7.97
CA SER A 142 -15.06 -6.70 7.38
C SER A 142 -15.67 -7.80 8.23
N ILE A 143 -16.27 -8.80 7.56
CA ILE A 143 -16.76 -10.00 8.21
C ILE A 143 -15.96 -11.16 7.61
N MET A 144 -15.21 -11.87 8.46
CA MET A 144 -14.38 -13.00 8.03
C MET A 144 -14.58 -14.15 9.00
N LYS A 145 -15.12 -15.27 8.51
CA LYS A 145 -15.46 -16.43 9.35
C LYS A 145 -16.30 -16.01 10.55
N ASP A 146 -17.34 -15.21 10.31
CA ASP A 146 -18.27 -14.65 11.26
C ASP A 146 -17.68 -13.70 12.32
N MET A 147 -16.39 -13.38 12.24
CA MET A 147 -15.76 -12.31 13.01
C MET A 147 -15.94 -10.98 12.30
N VAL A 148 -16.63 -10.06 12.94
CA VAL A 148 -16.88 -8.71 12.49
C VAL A 148 -15.81 -7.79 13.04
N SER A 149 -15.21 -6.98 12.20
CA SER A 149 -14.37 -5.84 12.61
C SER A 149 -14.94 -4.57 11.98
N VAL A 150 -15.14 -3.54 12.79
CA VAL A 150 -15.68 -2.25 12.38
C VAL A 150 -14.67 -1.16 12.71
N CYS A 151 -14.33 -0.35 11.71
CA CYS A 151 -13.29 0.68 11.80
C CYS A 151 -13.77 2.00 11.21
N ILE A 152 -13.08 3.10 11.52
CA ILE A 152 -13.21 4.40 10.83
C ILE A 152 -11.94 4.69 10.04
N ASP A 153 -12.08 5.08 8.76
CA ASP A 153 -10.98 5.35 7.84
C ASP A 153 -10.42 6.75 8.03
N THR A 154 -9.18 6.85 8.51
CA THR A 154 -8.47 8.12 8.67
C THR A 154 -7.81 8.58 7.38
N SER A 155 -7.54 7.68 6.45
CA SER A 155 -6.78 7.94 5.22
C SER A 155 -7.62 8.57 4.11
N GLY A 156 -8.88 8.15 3.97
CA GLY A 156 -9.77 8.53 2.87
C GLY A 156 -9.39 7.83 1.55
N SER A 157 -8.60 8.46 0.70
CA SER A 157 -8.01 7.79 -0.46
C SER A 157 -6.94 6.78 -0.02
N GLY A 158 -6.89 5.59 -0.66
CA GLY A 158 -5.88 4.58 -0.33
C GLY A 158 -4.45 5.12 -0.39
N LEU A 159 -3.57 4.64 0.50
CA LEU A 159 -2.20 5.15 0.64
C LEU A 159 -1.35 4.92 -0.62
N HIS A 160 -1.69 3.96 -1.48
CA HIS A 160 -1.04 3.79 -2.77
C HIS A 160 -1.16 5.03 -3.67
N LYS A 161 -2.23 5.81 -3.58
CA LYS A 161 -2.38 7.05 -4.36
C LYS A 161 -1.46 8.15 -3.81
N ARG A 162 -0.16 8.08 -4.13
CA ARG A 162 0.87 9.05 -3.67
C ARG A 162 0.67 10.46 -4.22
N GLY A 163 -0.02 10.58 -5.36
CA GLY A 163 -0.26 11.85 -6.04
C GLY A 163 0.65 12.12 -7.24
N TYR A 164 1.72 11.35 -7.44
CA TYR A 164 2.63 11.58 -8.56
C TYR A 164 2.17 10.95 -9.88
N ARG A 165 1.18 10.03 -9.86
CA ARG A 165 0.61 9.44 -11.10
C ARG A 165 -0.76 10.03 -11.41
N PRO A 166 -1.05 10.41 -12.67
CA PRO A 166 -2.39 10.80 -13.09
C PRO A 166 -3.39 9.64 -12.93
N ALA A 167 -4.67 9.96 -12.64
CA ALA A 167 -5.72 8.99 -12.37
C ALA A 167 -6.10 8.05 -13.55
N HIS A 168 -5.56 8.30 -14.76
CA HIS A 168 -6.05 7.68 -16.01
C HIS A 168 -5.13 6.65 -16.65
N ASN A 169 -4.07 6.19 -16.01
CA ASN A 169 -3.23 5.14 -16.59
C ASN A 169 -3.81 3.74 -16.33
N ALA A 170 -3.76 2.89 -17.36
CA ALA A 170 -4.12 1.46 -17.27
C ALA A 170 -3.43 0.82 -16.06
N ALA A 171 -4.18 0.06 -15.27
CA ALA A 171 -3.85 -0.56 -13.97
C ALA A 171 -2.37 -0.98 -13.76
N PRO A 172 -1.44 -0.05 -13.49
CA PRO A 172 -0.06 -0.39 -13.19
C PRO A 172 0.05 -0.97 -11.77
N LEU A 173 1.23 -1.52 -11.45
CA LEU A 173 1.55 -1.97 -10.10
C LEU A 173 1.24 -0.85 -9.08
N LYS A 174 0.53 -1.18 -7.99
CA LYS A 174 0.28 -0.21 -6.92
C LYS A 174 1.59 0.24 -6.28
N GLU A 175 1.68 1.51 -5.92
CA GLU A 175 2.86 2.09 -5.27
C GLU A 175 3.17 1.41 -3.93
N THR A 176 2.15 0.99 -3.17
CA THR A 176 2.33 0.22 -1.93
C THR A 176 2.98 -1.14 -2.18
N MET A 177 2.65 -1.80 -3.30
CA MET A 177 3.27 -3.06 -3.70
C MET A 177 4.70 -2.84 -4.19
N ALA A 178 4.95 -1.82 -5.01
CA ALA A 178 6.30 -1.46 -5.46
C ALA A 178 7.21 -1.14 -4.27
N ALA A 179 6.74 -0.33 -3.31
CA ALA A 179 7.46 -0.06 -2.07
C ALA A 179 7.73 -1.34 -1.26
N ALA A 180 6.75 -2.26 -1.19
CA ALA A 180 6.93 -3.55 -0.51
C ALA A 180 8.04 -4.39 -1.17
N MET A 181 8.06 -4.48 -2.51
CA MET A 181 9.12 -5.21 -3.24
C MET A 181 10.50 -4.61 -2.98
N VAL A 182 10.63 -3.27 -3.06
CA VAL A 182 11.88 -2.56 -2.75
C VAL A 182 12.31 -2.81 -1.31
N LYS A 183 11.41 -2.76 -0.33
CA LYS A 183 11.75 -3.05 1.08
C LYS A 183 12.15 -4.51 1.29
N LEU A 184 11.49 -5.45 0.62
CA LEU A 184 11.84 -6.88 0.67
C LEU A 184 13.21 -7.16 0.06
N SER A 185 13.66 -6.36 -0.91
CA SER A 185 15.01 -6.42 -1.46
C SER A 185 16.08 -5.84 -0.51
N ARG A 186 15.67 -5.23 0.60
CA ARG A 186 16.54 -4.52 1.56
C ARG A 186 17.31 -3.35 0.96
N TYR A 187 16.92 -2.88 -0.21
CA TYR A 187 17.50 -1.68 -0.82
C TYR A 187 17.32 -0.45 0.10
N ARG A 188 18.38 0.35 0.24
CA ARG A 188 18.44 1.55 1.08
C ARG A 188 19.28 2.68 0.47
N GLY A 189 19.51 2.66 -0.84
CA GLY A 189 20.29 3.67 -1.53
C GLY A 189 21.82 3.52 -1.42
N ARG A 190 22.34 2.43 -0.84
CA ARG A 190 23.80 2.20 -0.73
C ARG A 190 24.37 1.52 -1.97
N ASP A 191 23.57 0.74 -2.65
CA ASP A 191 23.92 -0.02 -3.84
C ASP A 191 23.22 0.60 -5.04
N ASP A 192 23.65 0.28 -6.25
CA ASP A 192 22.94 0.65 -7.47
C ASP A 192 21.59 -0.06 -7.54
N PHE A 193 20.63 0.58 -8.20
CA PHE A 193 19.28 0.06 -8.37
C PHE A 193 18.87 0.06 -9.83
N ALA A 194 18.24 -1.02 -10.30
CA ALA A 194 17.71 -1.10 -11.65
C ALA A 194 16.31 -1.74 -11.70
N ASP A 195 15.49 -1.24 -12.62
CA ASP A 195 14.25 -1.88 -13.05
C ASP A 195 14.22 -1.92 -14.59
N PRO A 196 14.52 -3.09 -15.21
CA PRO A 196 14.58 -3.23 -16.66
C PRO A 196 13.20 -3.33 -17.34
N PHE A 197 12.10 -3.30 -16.60
CA PHE A 197 10.71 -3.30 -17.09
C PHE A 197 9.91 -2.21 -16.37
N CYS A 198 10.44 -0.98 -16.33
CA CYS A 198 9.97 0.04 -15.40
C CYS A 198 8.58 0.60 -15.74
N GLY A 199 8.10 0.44 -16.97
CA GLY A 199 6.83 1.00 -17.39
C GLY A 199 6.73 2.50 -17.06
N SER A 200 5.72 2.88 -16.29
CA SER A 200 5.52 4.27 -15.83
C SER A 200 6.44 4.69 -14.67
N GLY A 201 7.48 3.93 -14.34
CA GLY A 201 8.52 4.27 -13.38
C GLY A 201 8.16 4.00 -11.91
N THR A 202 7.09 3.27 -11.60
CA THR A 202 6.62 3.11 -10.22
C THR A 202 7.68 2.54 -9.27
N ILE A 203 8.35 1.45 -9.64
CA ILE A 203 9.36 0.80 -8.79
C ILE A 203 10.59 1.67 -8.59
N PRO A 204 11.22 2.26 -9.64
CA PRO A 204 12.35 3.18 -9.46
C PRO A 204 12.01 4.42 -8.65
N ILE A 205 10.81 5.00 -8.81
CA ILE A 205 10.35 6.15 -8.02
C ILE A 205 10.21 5.76 -6.53
N GLU A 206 9.55 4.64 -6.20
CA GLU A 206 9.45 4.18 -4.81
C GLU A 206 10.83 3.82 -4.23
N ALA A 207 11.77 3.30 -5.05
CA ALA A 207 13.16 3.10 -4.63
C ALA A 207 13.86 4.42 -4.26
N ALA A 208 13.67 5.47 -5.05
CA ALA A 208 14.21 6.80 -4.77
C ALA A 208 13.61 7.42 -3.51
N LEU A 209 12.29 7.32 -3.34
CA LEU A 209 11.60 7.78 -2.13
C LEU A 209 12.11 7.04 -0.88
N ILE A 210 12.43 5.75 -0.99
CA ILE A 210 13.00 4.95 0.10
C ILE A 210 14.46 5.34 0.36
N ALA A 211 15.28 5.49 -0.68
CA ALA A 211 16.69 5.86 -0.57
C ALA A 211 16.87 7.23 0.09
N ARG A 212 16.06 8.21 -0.29
CA ARG A 212 16.05 9.57 0.27
C ARG A 212 15.23 9.68 1.56
N ASN A 213 14.59 8.62 2.01
CA ASN A 213 13.65 8.62 3.13
C ASN A 213 12.53 9.67 3.02
N ILE A 214 12.11 10.03 1.81
CA ILE A 214 10.98 10.94 1.57
C ILE A 214 9.69 10.22 1.94
N ALA A 215 8.91 10.76 2.87
CA ALA A 215 7.65 10.16 3.29
C ALA A 215 6.58 10.24 2.17
N PRO A 216 5.89 9.12 1.84
CA PRO A 216 5.01 9.05 0.66
C PRO A 216 3.74 9.90 0.80
N GLY A 217 3.38 10.30 2.01
CA GLY A 217 2.18 11.08 2.32
C GLY A 217 2.39 12.59 2.44
N LEU A 218 3.61 13.11 2.22
CA LEU A 218 3.94 14.53 2.46
C LEU A 218 3.01 15.51 1.72
N ASN A 219 2.68 15.21 0.47
CA ASN A 219 1.90 16.09 -0.40
C ASN A 219 0.43 15.65 -0.54
N ARG A 220 -0.05 14.77 0.35
CA ARG A 220 -1.41 14.25 0.32
C ARG A 220 -2.32 14.96 1.31
N ARG A 221 -3.63 14.88 1.02
CA ARG A 221 -4.69 15.12 2.01
C ARG A 221 -5.21 13.78 2.52
N PHE A 222 -5.64 13.76 3.77
CA PHE A 222 -6.21 12.60 4.45
C PHE A 222 -7.58 12.97 5.02
N ALA A 223 -8.51 11.99 5.11
CA ALA A 223 -9.86 12.26 5.59
C ALA A 223 -9.85 12.84 7.01
N ALA A 224 -9.02 12.31 7.89
CA ALA A 224 -8.93 12.77 9.27
C ALA A 224 -8.32 14.17 9.46
N MET A 225 -7.79 14.81 8.41
CA MET A 225 -7.38 16.22 8.45
C MET A 225 -8.57 17.18 8.59
N GLU A 226 -9.75 16.75 8.15
CA GLU A 226 -10.96 17.55 8.22
C GLU A 226 -11.68 17.36 9.57
N TRP A 227 -11.31 16.38 10.38
CA TRP A 227 -12.04 16.03 11.61
C TRP A 227 -11.76 17.00 12.74
N ARG A 228 -12.82 17.53 13.36
CA ARG A 228 -12.74 18.47 14.49
C ARG A 228 -11.99 17.90 15.70
N GLY A 229 -12.04 16.58 15.90
CA GLY A 229 -11.34 15.88 16.99
C GLY A 229 -9.83 15.79 16.81
N ILE A 230 -9.28 16.09 15.62
CA ILE A 230 -7.85 16.02 15.31
C ILE A 230 -7.32 17.42 14.98
N PRO A 231 -6.50 18.01 15.86
CA PRO A 231 -5.97 19.36 15.63
C PRO A 231 -5.11 19.44 14.37
N ASN A 232 -5.30 20.45 13.53
CA ASN A 232 -4.55 20.64 12.28
C ASN A 232 -3.03 20.69 12.48
N ARG A 233 -2.56 21.19 13.64
CA ARG A 233 -1.14 21.28 13.97
C ARG A 233 -0.43 19.92 13.94
N VAL A 234 -1.09 18.80 14.35
CA VAL A 234 -0.45 17.48 14.38
C VAL A 234 -0.04 17.00 12.98
N TRP A 235 -0.75 17.43 11.94
CA TRP A 235 -0.39 17.15 10.55
C TRP A 235 0.79 17.99 10.06
N GLY A 236 0.88 19.26 10.51
CA GLY A 236 2.02 20.14 10.28
C GLY A 236 3.27 19.57 10.90
N ASP A 237 3.21 19.31 12.20
CA ASP A 237 4.32 18.75 12.99
C ASP A 237 4.83 17.41 12.40
N ALA A 238 3.91 16.51 12.03
CA ALA A 238 4.26 15.22 11.43
C ALA A 238 4.92 15.36 10.05
N ARG A 239 4.53 16.37 9.24
CA ARG A 239 5.22 16.67 7.96
C ARG A 239 6.59 17.26 8.17
N GLU A 240 6.77 18.15 9.12
CA GLU A 240 8.07 18.72 9.46
C GLU A 240 9.02 17.64 10.00
N GLU A 241 8.54 16.79 10.90
CA GLU A 241 9.28 15.62 11.38
C GLU A 241 9.71 14.70 10.23
N ALA A 242 8.82 14.44 9.27
CA ALA A 242 9.12 13.59 8.13
C ALA A 242 10.16 14.22 7.21
N ARG A 243 10.08 15.53 6.91
CA ARG A 243 11.07 16.26 6.11
C ARG A 243 12.42 16.31 6.78
N ALA A 244 12.47 16.52 8.10
CA ALA A 244 13.71 16.55 8.86
C ALA A 244 14.48 15.21 8.83
N LYS A 245 13.81 14.12 8.46
CA LYS A 245 14.39 12.77 8.32
C LYS A 245 14.81 12.43 6.89
N GLU A 246 14.67 13.33 5.94
CA GLU A 246 15.08 13.09 4.56
C GLU A 246 16.60 13.00 4.44
N PHE A 247 17.06 12.09 3.58
CA PHE A 247 18.47 11.91 3.27
C PHE A 247 18.84 12.62 1.97
N HIS A 248 19.99 13.28 1.98
CA HIS A 248 20.59 13.88 0.80
C HIS A 248 21.89 13.13 0.48
N GLY A 249 21.93 12.52 -0.70
CA GLY A 249 23.08 11.73 -1.17
C GLY A 249 23.00 11.47 -2.65
N ASN A 250 24.08 10.92 -3.19
CA ASN A 250 24.12 10.46 -4.57
C ASN A 250 23.58 9.03 -4.66
N TYR A 251 22.55 8.84 -5.45
CA TYR A 251 21.93 7.55 -5.68
C TYR A 251 22.01 7.21 -7.17
N ASN A 252 22.31 5.97 -7.50
CA ASN A 252 22.31 5.49 -8.87
C ASN A 252 21.09 4.57 -9.07
N ILE A 253 19.98 5.17 -9.49
CA ILE A 253 18.71 4.47 -9.73
C ILE A 253 18.37 4.63 -11.19
N ILE A 254 18.14 3.52 -11.87
CA ILE A 254 17.77 3.51 -13.29
C ILE A 254 16.52 2.67 -13.54
N GLY A 255 15.62 3.21 -14.33
CA GLY A 255 14.50 2.47 -14.91
C GLY A 255 14.65 2.41 -16.42
N THR A 256 14.49 1.23 -17.02
CA THR A 256 14.46 1.08 -18.47
C THR A 256 13.20 0.38 -18.93
N ASP A 257 12.74 0.72 -20.12
CA ASP A 257 11.62 0.07 -20.80
C ASP A 257 11.84 0.16 -22.30
N ILE A 258 11.31 -0.80 -23.05
CA ILE A 258 11.42 -0.79 -24.52
C ILE A 258 10.47 0.24 -25.16
N ASP A 259 9.40 0.65 -24.45
CA ASP A 259 8.43 1.62 -24.92
C ASP A 259 8.85 3.08 -24.58
N PRO A 260 9.20 3.91 -25.59
CA PRO A 260 9.55 5.31 -25.37
C PRO A 260 8.45 6.12 -24.67
N LYS A 261 7.16 5.79 -24.90
CA LYS A 261 6.04 6.50 -24.28
C LYS A 261 5.97 6.19 -22.77
N ALA A 262 6.25 4.94 -22.38
CA ALA A 262 6.36 4.57 -20.98
C ALA A 262 7.47 5.36 -20.27
N ILE A 263 8.61 5.55 -20.93
CA ILE A 263 9.74 6.33 -20.42
C ILE A 263 9.41 7.81 -20.25
N GLU A 264 8.68 8.42 -21.20
CA GLU A 264 8.20 9.81 -21.06
C GLU A 264 7.30 9.95 -19.81
N ILE A 265 6.32 9.05 -19.64
CA ILE A 265 5.44 9.02 -18.48
C ILE A 265 6.24 8.83 -17.18
N ALA A 266 7.25 7.95 -17.20
CA ALA A 266 8.09 7.68 -16.02
C ALA A 266 8.86 8.93 -15.59
N ARG A 267 9.42 9.70 -16.54
CA ARG A 267 10.11 10.98 -16.28
C ARG A 267 9.18 12.02 -15.67
N GLU A 268 7.97 12.17 -16.20
CA GLU A 268 6.97 13.09 -15.64
C GLU A 268 6.55 12.67 -14.24
N ASN A 269 6.35 11.37 -14.00
CA ASN A 269 6.00 10.85 -12.68
C ASN A 269 7.12 11.11 -11.66
N ALA A 270 8.39 10.94 -12.06
CA ALA A 270 9.53 11.25 -11.20
C ALA A 270 9.63 12.74 -10.84
N GLN A 271 9.33 13.63 -11.82
CA GLN A 271 9.23 15.07 -11.54
C GLN A 271 8.16 15.39 -10.51
N ARG A 272 6.93 14.83 -10.69
CA ARG A 272 5.83 15.01 -9.73
C ARG A 272 6.13 14.41 -8.36
N ALA A 273 6.90 13.34 -8.31
CA ALA A 273 7.35 12.72 -7.06
C ALA A 273 8.51 13.47 -6.39
N GLY A 274 9.14 14.43 -7.06
CA GLY A 274 10.28 15.20 -6.56
C GLY A 274 11.58 14.39 -6.47
N VAL A 275 11.77 13.40 -7.36
CA VAL A 275 12.95 12.51 -7.39
C VAL A 275 13.62 12.42 -8.77
N ALA A 276 13.30 13.31 -9.70
CA ALA A 276 13.85 13.31 -11.05
C ALA A 276 15.37 13.56 -11.09
N ASP A 277 15.93 14.13 -10.03
CA ASP A 277 17.36 14.39 -9.87
C ASP A 277 18.17 13.13 -9.49
N VAL A 278 17.51 12.07 -9.03
CA VAL A 278 18.17 10.83 -8.56
C VAL A 278 17.74 9.57 -9.32
N VAL A 279 16.76 9.67 -10.21
CA VAL A 279 16.29 8.55 -11.03
C VAL A 279 16.50 8.86 -12.51
N ARG A 280 17.18 7.97 -13.24
CA ARG A 280 17.32 8.05 -14.70
C ARG A 280 16.36 7.08 -15.36
N PHE A 281 15.76 7.51 -16.47
CA PHE A 281 14.89 6.69 -17.31
C PHE A 281 15.40 6.68 -18.75
N GLU A 282 15.60 5.47 -19.30
CA GLU A 282 16.19 5.26 -20.61
C GLU A 282 15.40 4.22 -21.40
N VAL A 283 15.31 4.40 -22.72
CA VAL A 283 14.73 3.39 -23.61
C VAL A 283 15.77 2.31 -23.83
N ALA A 284 15.49 1.08 -23.39
CA ALA A 284 16.37 -0.06 -23.60
C ALA A 284 15.60 -1.38 -23.56
N ASP A 285 16.13 -2.39 -24.25
CA ASP A 285 15.62 -3.75 -24.22
C ASP A 285 16.21 -4.51 -23.03
N ALA A 286 15.35 -5.13 -22.22
CA ALA A 286 15.76 -5.96 -21.10
C ALA A 286 16.59 -7.20 -21.52
N ALA A 287 16.44 -7.67 -22.77
CA ALA A 287 17.27 -8.72 -23.34
C ALA A 287 18.76 -8.32 -23.48
N ALA A 288 19.03 -7.00 -23.55
CA ALA A 288 20.38 -6.43 -23.57
C ALA A 288 20.82 -5.86 -22.22
N PHE A 289 20.18 -6.28 -21.12
CA PHE A 289 20.51 -5.79 -19.78
C PHE A 289 21.97 -6.09 -19.43
N ALA A 290 22.73 -5.04 -19.17
CA ALA A 290 24.11 -5.11 -18.72
C ALA A 290 24.39 -4.05 -17.67
N ARG A 291 25.22 -4.34 -16.68
CA ARG A 291 25.69 -3.40 -15.66
C ARG A 291 27.15 -3.61 -15.37
N GLU A 292 27.90 -2.53 -15.40
CA GLU A 292 29.35 -2.52 -15.14
C GLU A 292 29.68 -2.25 -13.68
N THR A 293 28.71 -1.84 -12.88
CA THR A 293 28.91 -1.53 -11.46
C THR A 293 29.05 -2.79 -10.63
N ALA A 294 29.93 -2.73 -9.64
CA ALA A 294 30.36 -3.90 -8.89
C ALA A 294 29.26 -4.57 -8.07
N ARG A 295 28.14 -3.85 -7.78
CA ARG A 295 27.07 -4.37 -6.91
C ARG A 295 25.78 -3.60 -7.11
N GLY A 296 24.65 -4.31 -7.12
CA GLY A 296 23.36 -3.67 -7.24
C GLY A 296 22.17 -4.58 -6.94
N VAL A 297 20.98 -3.97 -7.02
CA VAL A 297 19.70 -4.64 -6.79
C VAL A 297 18.78 -4.37 -7.97
N ILE A 298 18.24 -5.42 -8.53
CA ILE A 298 17.17 -5.36 -9.54
C ILE A 298 15.86 -5.67 -8.84
N VAL A 299 14.88 -4.78 -8.94
CA VAL A 299 13.49 -5.04 -8.53
C VAL A 299 12.61 -4.74 -9.72
N THR A 300 11.83 -5.71 -10.16
CA THR A 300 11.12 -5.58 -11.44
C THR A 300 9.81 -6.36 -11.50
N ASN A 301 8.93 -5.91 -12.38
CA ASN A 301 7.61 -6.49 -12.62
C ASN A 301 7.37 -6.62 -14.13
N PRO A 302 7.93 -7.65 -14.79
CA PRO A 302 7.78 -7.84 -16.24
C PRO A 302 6.35 -8.22 -16.62
N PRO A 303 5.97 -8.16 -17.90
CA PRO A 303 4.69 -8.64 -18.39
C PRO A 303 4.46 -10.14 -18.08
N TYR A 304 3.22 -10.49 -17.68
CA TYR A 304 2.89 -11.88 -17.32
C TYR A 304 2.31 -12.71 -18.48
N GLY A 305 2.02 -12.10 -19.63
CA GLY A 305 1.36 -12.74 -20.76
C GLY A 305 -0.17 -12.78 -20.67
N GLU A 306 -0.80 -12.13 -19.69
CA GLU A 306 -2.27 -12.16 -19.52
C GLU A 306 -2.98 -10.94 -20.10
N ARG A 307 -2.32 -9.78 -20.27
CA ARG A 307 -2.95 -8.52 -20.69
C ARG A 307 -2.14 -7.71 -21.71
N ILE A 308 -0.84 -7.81 -21.66
CA ILE A 308 0.09 -6.96 -22.42
C ILE A 308 0.77 -7.77 -23.52
N MET A 309 0.92 -9.07 -23.34
CA MET A 309 1.73 -9.93 -24.18
C MET A 309 1.17 -11.36 -24.21
N GLU A 310 1.21 -12.00 -25.35
CA GLU A 310 0.92 -13.43 -25.46
C GLU A 310 1.89 -14.25 -24.61
N LYS A 311 1.44 -15.40 -24.09
CA LYS A 311 2.22 -16.26 -23.19
C LYS A 311 3.60 -16.63 -23.77
N GLU A 312 3.64 -17.00 -25.05
CA GLU A 312 4.89 -17.38 -25.74
C GLU A 312 5.89 -16.22 -25.83
N GLN A 313 5.38 -15.00 -26.04
CA GLN A 313 6.22 -13.80 -26.06
C GLN A 313 6.79 -13.49 -24.68
N ALA A 314 5.99 -13.63 -23.64
CA ALA A 314 6.46 -13.48 -22.25
C ALA A 314 7.54 -14.52 -21.90
N GLU A 315 7.34 -15.79 -22.30
CA GLU A 315 8.34 -16.85 -22.10
C GLU A 315 9.65 -16.57 -22.87
N ALA A 316 9.56 -16.06 -24.10
CA ALA A 316 10.74 -15.65 -24.88
C ALA A 316 11.50 -14.51 -24.19
N LEU A 317 10.76 -13.50 -23.67
CA LEU A 317 11.32 -12.39 -22.93
C LEU A 317 12.03 -12.87 -21.64
N TYR A 318 11.43 -13.81 -20.91
CA TYR A 318 12.04 -14.35 -19.68
C TYR A 318 13.35 -15.11 -19.99
N ARG A 319 13.40 -15.87 -21.11
CA ARG A 319 14.63 -16.54 -21.55
C ARG A 319 15.74 -15.54 -21.89
N ALA A 320 15.38 -14.49 -22.66
CA ALA A 320 16.34 -13.47 -23.06
C ALA A 320 16.87 -12.66 -21.86
N PHE A 321 15.97 -12.22 -20.98
CA PHE A 321 16.38 -11.50 -19.76
C PHE A 321 17.17 -12.40 -18.81
N GLY A 322 16.80 -13.68 -18.68
CA GLY A 322 17.53 -14.66 -17.85
C GLY A 322 18.98 -14.85 -18.34
N ALA A 323 19.20 -14.94 -19.65
CA ALA A 323 20.52 -14.98 -20.23
C ALA A 323 21.32 -13.70 -19.93
N ALA A 324 20.75 -12.51 -20.16
CA ALA A 324 21.40 -11.24 -19.84
C ALA A 324 21.71 -11.09 -18.34
N TYR A 325 20.80 -11.50 -17.47
CA TYR A 325 21.03 -11.49 -16.01
C TYR A 325 22.17 -12.45 -15.59
N SER A 326 22.32 -13.60 -16.24
CA SER A 326 23.37 -14.57 -15.90
C SER A 326 24.79 -14.02 -16.09
N GLU A 327 24.96 -13.07 -17.01
CA GLU A 327 26.23 -12.36 -17.24
C GLU A 327 26.49 -11.25 -16.21
N THR A 328 25.48 -10.89 -15.39
CA THR A 328 25.58 -9.82 -14.40
C THR A 328 26.12 -10.37 -13.08
N GLN A 329 27.27 -9.90 -12.63
CA GLN A 329 27.90 -10.33 -11.39
C GLN A 329 27.48 -9.43 -10.21
N ASN A 330 27.29 -10.04 -9.02
CA ASN A 330 27.02 -9.35 -7.76
C ASN A 330 25.74 -8.48 -7.74
N TRP A 331 24.79 -8.74 -8.64
CA TRP A 331 23.49 -8.11 -8.65
C TRP A 331 22.41 -9.07 -8.16
N GLN A 332 21.68 -8.67 -7.13
CA GLN A 332 20.51 -9.39 -6.65
C GLN A 332 19.30 -9.08 -7.52
N LEU A 333 18.41 -10.06 -7.72
CA LEU A 333 17.17 -9.87 -8.48
C LEU A 333 15.96 -10.24 -7.64
N TYR A 334 14.97 -9.36 -7.66
CA TYR A 334 13.65 -9.53 -7.07
C TYR A 334 12.60 -9.28 -8.17
N LEU A 335 12.03 -10.35 -8.70
CA LEU A 335 11.14 -10.31 -9.84
C LEU A 335 9.75 -10.82 -9.47
N LEU A 336 8.71 -10.02 -9.73
CA LEU A 336 7.32 -10.40 -9.51
C LEU A 336 6.75 -11.03 -10.79
N SER A 337 6.15 -12.23 -10.70
CA SER A 337 5.45 -12.85 -11.82
C SER A 337 4.33 -13.78 -11.34
N SER A 338 3.23 -13.84 -12.11
CA SER A 338 2.17 -14.85 -11.96
C SER A 338 2.42 -16.10 -12.81
N HIS A 339 3.45 -16.10 -13.65
CA HIS A 339 3.71 -17.18 -14.60
C HIS A 339 4.23 -18.43 -13.89
N THR A 340 3.51 -19.56 -13.99
CA THR A 340 3.80 -20.81 -13.28
C THR A 340 5.14 -21.45 -13.67
N GLU A 341 5.55 -21.30 -14.95
CA GLU A 341 6.77 -21.85 -15.50
C GLU A 341 7.92 -20.84 -15.57
N PHE A 342 7.82 -19.76 -14.77
CA PHE A 342 8.78 -18.64 -14.84
C PHE A 342 10.23 -19.12 -14.68
N GLU A 343 10.56 -19.91 -13.65
CA GLU A 343 11.92 -20.36 -13.37
C GLU A 343 12.51 -21.19 -14.52
N ARG A 344 11.68 -22.06 -15.13
CA ARG A 344 12.08 -22.85 -16.30
C ARG A 344 12.42 -21.95 -17.50
N CYS A 345 11.59 -20.95 -17.75
CA CYS A 345 11.82 -20.01 -18.85
C CYS A 345 13.00 -19.07 -18.57
N PHE A 346 13.15 -18.62 -17.34
CA PHE A 346 14.25 -17.76 -16.90
C PHE A 346 15.61 -18.47 -16.88
N GLY A 347 15.59 -19.79 -16.82
CA GLY A 347 16.81 -20.64 -16.85
C GLY A 347 17.52 -20.76 -15.51
N LYS A 348 16.95 -20.27 -14.41
CA LYS A 348 17.53 -20.35 -13.06
C LYS A 348 16.44 -20.51 -12.01
N THR A 349 16.66 -21.41 -11.07
CA THR A 349 15.80 -21.56 -9.89
C THR A 349 16.07 -20.45 -8.88
N ALA A 350 15.02 -19.85 -8.32
CA ALA A 350 15.13 -18.80 -7.32
C ALA A 350 15.64 -19.35 -5.97
N ASP A 351 16.50 -18.60 -5.31
CA ASP A 351 16.99 -18.93 -3.95
C ASP A 351 15.83 -18.90 -2.94
N LYS A 352 14.83 -18.02 -3.18
CA LYS A 352 13.64 -17.91 -2.35
C LYS A 352 12.45 -17.39 -3.17
N LYS A 353 11.25 -17.86 -2.80
CA LYS A 353 9.98 -17.34 -3.35
C LYS A 353 9.08 -16.83 -2.23
N ARG A 354 8.34 -15.75 -2.51
CA ARG A 354 7.34 -15.22 -1.61
C ARG A 354 6.03 -14.98 -2.36
N LYS A 355 4.95 -15.58 -1.88
CA LYS A 355 3.62 -15.35 -2.45
C LYS A 355 3.16 -13.93 -2.14
N LEU A 356 2.74 -13.21 -3.16
CA LEU A 356 2.17 -11.88 -3.10
C LEU A 356 0.92 -11.82 -4.00
N TYR A 357 0.19 -10.71 -3.92
CA TYR A 357 -1.00 -10.50 -4.74
C TYR A 357 -0.91 -9.13 -5.44
N ASN A 358 -0.94 -9.13 -6.77
CA ASN A 358 -1.06 -7.90 -7.55
C ASN A 358 -2.54 -7.70 -7.94
N GLY A 359 -3.28 -6.96 -7.12
CA GLY A 359 -4.74 -6.92 -7.19
C GLY A 359 -5.33 -8.29 -6.84
N MET A 360 -6.07 -8.89 -7.78
CA MET A 360 -6.64 -10.24 -7.65
C MET A 360 -5.68 -11.35 -8.13
N ILE A 361 -4.59 -11.00 -8.80
CA ILE A 361 -3.66 -11.95 -9.40
C ILE A 361 -2.69 -12.44 -8.35
N LYS A 362 -2.66 -13.76 -8.14
CA LYS A 362 -1.64 -14.41 -7.30
C LYS A 362 -0.31 -14.42 -8.04
N CYS A 363 0.71 -13.87 -7.43
CA CYS A 363 2.07 -13.80 -7.96
C CYS A 363 3.06 -14.43 -6.98
N ASP A 364 4.21 -14.81 -7.51
CA ASP A 364 5.39 -15.10 -6.70
C ASP A 364 6.45 -14.02 -6.92
N LEU A 365 7.01 -13.50 -5.84
CA LEU A 365 8.23 -12.70 -5.88
C LEU A 365 9.41 -13.67 -5.84
N PHE A 366 10.05 -13.85 -6.99
CA PHE A 366 11.25 -14.67 -7.15
C PHE A 366 12.47 -13.86 -6.72
N MET A 367 13.31 -14.44 -5.86
CA MET A 367 14.45 -13.76 -5.26
C MET A 367 15.74 -14.54 -5.58
N TYR A 368 16.74 -13.83 -6.10
CA TYR A 368 18.04 -14.35 -6.45
C TYR A 368 19.10 -13.51 -5.73
N PHE A 369 19.88 -14.12 -4.87
CA PHE A 369 20.84 -13.44 -3.98
C PHE A 369 22.28 -13.54 -4.46
N LYS A 370 22.53 -14.33 -5.50
CA LYS A 370 23.89 -14.63 -6.02
C LYS A 370 23.96 -14.34 -7.52
#